data_905b9994d5676d970969a39b4e7f6096
#
_entry.id   905b9994d5676d970969a39b4e7f6096
#
_cell.length_a   1.000
_cell.length_b   1.000
_cell.length_c   1.000
_cell.angle_alpha   90.00
_cell.angle_beta   90.00
_cell.angle_gamma   90.00
#
_symmetry.space_group_name_H-M   'P 1'
#
loop_
_entity.id
_entity.type
_entity.pdbx_description
1 polymer ?
#
loop_
_entity_poly.entity_id
_entity_poly.type
_entity_poly.pdbx_seq_one_letter_code
_entity_poly.pdbx_strand_id
1 'polypeptide(L)'
;MGEVYSHLSEEERQVIQIEVGNGASIRGIGAMLGRSPSSISREIKRNTWFPSNENESYRPYRPKRLKAGPWTGRYYIAGPAQRKADRRRSKPRKPYRLSHDRLWAQVAEWLGRGWSPLLISGRLRVLWPDDALMRVCPETIYRWVYSSRPLRERWARCLPRGHRRRRRHGGRRTSRFPIPGRVPISERPPEADGRSAFGHWEADSVIGVGCNLHTEVERRTRFLMARIVPDKTAGESVGAQLDMFSPLPAGARVSVTHDNGTEFAHHERLRDGLGMATYFADPYSSWQRGSNENRNGMIRRYLPKRCEIRMDMAKEVREIVDEINNRPMRVLGYRTPAE
;
A
#
# COMPACT_ATOMS: atom_id res chain seq x y z
N MET A 1 -31.52 -6.17 -20.52
CA MET A 1 -31.87 -5.01 -19.68
C MET A 1 -31.91 -5.49 -18.24
N GLY A 2 -31.03 -5.05 -17.35
CA GLY A 2 -31.06 -5.45 -15.95
C GLY A 2 -32.22 -4.77 -15.24
N GLU A 3 -33.00 -5.56 -14.48
CA GLU A 3 -34.08 -5.03 -13.66
C GLU A 3 -33.58 -3.92 -12.76
N VAL A 4 -34.19 -2.73 -12.86
CA VAL A 4 -33.90 -1.61 -11.98
C VAL A 4 -34.33 -1.97 -10.57
N TYR A 5 -33.44 -2.16 -9.63
CA TYR A 5 -33.74 -2.42 -8.23
C TYR A 5 -34.63 -1.31 -7.65
N SER A 6 -35.87 -1.61 -7.35
CA SER A 6 -36.80 -0.72 -6.67
C SER A 6 -36.91 -1.05 -5.18
N HIS A 7 -37.00 -0.02 -4.32
CA HIS A 7 -37.30 -0.22 -2.90
C HIS A 7 -38.75 -0.69 -2.72
N LEU A 8 -39.02 -1.42 -1.63
CA LEU A 8 -40.39 -1.78 -1.27
C LEU A 8 -41.24 -0.52 -1.11
N SER A 9 -42.44 -0.57 -1.70
CA SER A 9 -43.47 0.47 -1.57
C SER A 9 -44.19 0.34 -0.24
N GLU A 10 -45.07 1.31 0.07
CA GLU A 10 -45.94 1.25 1.25
C GLU A 10 -46.95 0.13 1.14
N GLU A 11 -47.55 -0.07 -0.05
CA GLU A 11 -48.50 -1.13 -0.35
C GLU A 11 -47.86 -2.50 -0.19
N GLU A 12 -46.65 -2.69 -0.71
CA GLU A 12 -45.91 -3.94 -0.51
C GLU A 12 -45.63 -4.21 0.98
N ARG A 13 -45.42 -3.17 1.78
CA ARG A 13 -45.27 -3.30 3.24
C ARG A 13 -46.58 -3.68 3.93
N GLN A 14 -47.73 -3.18 3.45
CA GLN A 14 -49.02 -3.56 3.96
C GLN A 14 -49.31 -5.04 3.67
N VAL A 15 -48.99 -5.53 2.46
CA VAL A 15 -49.11 -6.97 2.12
C VAL A 15 -48.20 -7.80 3.03
N ILE A 16 -46.93 -7.37 3.26
CA ILE A 16 -46.00 -8.07 4.19
C ILE A 16 -46.66 -8.14 5.61
N GLN A 17 -47.29 -7.07 6.07
CA GLN A 17 -47.92 -7.04 7.40
C GLN A 17 -49.04 -8.09 7.49
N ILE A 18 -49.94 -8.11 6.50
CA ILE A 18 -51.10 -9.03 6.45
C ILE A 18 -50.59 -10.48 6.44
N GLU A 19 -49.67 -10.76 5.54
CA GLU A 19 -49.18 -12.12 5.31
C GLU A 19 -48.31 -12.66 6.44
N VAL A 20 -47.54 -11.79 7.13
CA VAL A 20 -46.85 -12.16 8.37
C VAL A 20 -47.87 -12.46 9.49
N GLY A 21 -48.98 -11.70 9.58
CA GLY A 21 -50.07 -11.95 10.51
C GLY A 21 -50.78 -13.29 10.25
N ASN A 22 -50.94 -13.63 8.98
CA ASN A 22 -51.52 -14.92 8.53
C ASN A 22 -50.55 -16.11 8.66
N GLY A 23 -49.32 -15.91 9.10
CA GLY A 23 -48.32 -16.97 9.25
C GLY A 23 -47.66 -17.41 7.95
N ALA A 24 -47.79 -16.65 6.85
CA ALA A 24 -47.21 -16.99 5.57
C ALA A 24 -45.65 -17.05 5.64
N SER A 25 -45.08 -17.94 4.85
CA SER A 25 -43.60 -18.08 4.79
C SER A 25 -42.96 -16.91 4.04
N ILE A 26 -41.72 -16.58 4.41
CA ILE A 26 -40.92 -15.54 3.72
C ILE A 26 -40.81 -15.81 2.21
N ARG A 27 -40.76 -17.09 1.80
CA ARG A 27 -40.73 -17.48 0.39
C ARG A 27 -42.07 -17.22 -0.30
N GLY A 28 -43.19 -17.53 0.37
CA GLY A 28 -44.56 -17.27 -0.12
C GLY A 28 -44.79 -15.77 -0.33
N ILE A 29 -44.44 -14.93 0.68
CA ILE A 29 -44.53 -13.48 0.58
C ILE A 29 -43.67 -12.96 -0.57
N GLY A 30 -42.45 -13.50 -0.72
CA GLY A 30 -41.56 -13.12 -1.80
C GLY A 30 -42.13 -13.43 -3.18
N ALA A 31 -42.71 -14.62 -3.37
CA ALA A 31 -43.35 -15.01 -4.62
C ALA A 31 -44.57 -14.14 -4.94
N MET A 32 -45.41 -13.84 -3.95
CA MET A 32 -46.60 -12.99 -4.09
C MET A 32 -46.25 -11.56 -4.54
N LEU A 33 -45.19 -11.00 -4.02
CA LEU A 33 -44.74 -9.63 -4.32
C LEU A 33 -43.74 -9.54 -5.50
N GLY A 34 -43.37 -10.65 -6.13
CA GLY A 34 -42.33 -10.68 -7.15
C GLY A 34 -40.95 -10.23 -6.61
N ARG A 35 -40.70 -10.42 -5.30
CA ARG A 35 -39.46 -9.96 -4.61
C ARG A 35 -38.63 -11.14 -4.09
N SER A 36 -37.31 -10.99 -4.07
CA SER A 36 -36.48 -12.05 -3.54
C SER A 36 -36.79 -12.34 -2.06
N PRO A 37 -36.83 -13.59 -1.62
CA PRO A 37 -37.05 -13.96 -0.22
C PRO A 37 -36.04 -13.30 0.74
N SER A 38 -34.81 -13.05 0.28
CA SER A 38 -33.80 -12.38 1.05
C SER A 38 -34.14 -10.89 1.31
N SER A 39 -34.85 -10.23 0.40
CA SER A 39 -35.32 -8.86 0.57
C SER A 39 -36.42 -8.81 1.62
N ILE A 40 -37.40 -9.72 1.55
CA ILE A 40 -38.48 -9.83 2.55
C ILE A 40 -37.90 -10.16 3.94
N SER A 41 -37.00 -11.13 4.04
CA SER A 41 -36.35 -11.49 5.30
C SER A 41 -35.64 -10.31 5.93
N ARG A 42 -34.87 -9.53 5.13
CA ARG A 42 -34.19 -8.34 5.59
C ARG A 42 -35.12 -7.22 6.04
N GLU A 43 -36.25 -7.03 5.30
CA GLU A 43 -37.27 -6.05 5.65
C GLU A 43 -37.91 -6.38 6.99
N ILE A 44 -38.36 -7.61 7.18
CA ILE A 44 -39.00 -8.07 8.44
C ILE A 44 -38.01 -7.96 9.61
N LYS A 45 -36.75 -8.48 9.47
CA LYS A 45 -35.75 -8.42 10.51
C LYS A 45 -35.38 -6.98 10.93
N ARG A 46 -35.34 -6.08 9.94
CA ARG A 46 -34.96 -4.67 10.15
C ARG A 46 -36.04 -3.86 10.84
N ASN A 47 -37.31 -4.23 10.63
CA ASN A 47 -38.48 -3.49 11.05
C ASN A 47 -39.39 -4.28 12.03
N THR A 48 -38.89 -5.35 12.65
CA THR A 48 -39.60 -6.03 13.73
C THR A 48 -40.04 -5.01 14.77
N TRP A 49 -41.31 -5.02 15.12
CA TRP A 49 -41.93 -4.12 16.09
C TRP A 49 -42.32 -4.89 17.35
N PHE A 50 -42.35 -4.21 18.49
CA PHE A 50 -42.70 -4.77 19.78
C PHE A 50 -43.72 -3.84 20.46
N PRO A 51 -44.80 -4.38 21.10
CA PRO A 51 -45.89 -3.60 21.67
C PRO A 51 -45.47 -2.56 22.74
N SER A 52 -44.39 -2.77 23.46
CA SER A 52 -43.88 -1.82 24.46
C SER A 52 -43.20 -0.60 23.90
N ASN A 53 -43.19 -0.45 22.62
CA ASN A 53 -42.33 0.53 21.95
C ASN A 53 -43.16 1.72 21.45
N GLU A 54 -43.50 2.63 22.32
CA GLU A 54 -44.18 3.87 21.95
C GLU A 54 -43.35 4.75 21.02
N ASN A 55 -42.01 4.63 21.06
CA ASN A 55 -41.09 5.43 20.28
C ASN A 55 -40.56 4.78 19.00
N GLU A 56 -41.14 3.70 18.52
CA GLU A 56 -40.77 3.00 17.27
C GLU A 56 -39.28 2.57 17.11
N SER A 57 -38.43 2.92 18.06
CA SER A 57 -36.98 2.74 17.99
C SER A 57 -36.43 1.67 18.93
N TYR A 58 -37.22 1.21 19.88
CA TYR A 58 -36.78 0.27 20.91
C TYR A 58 -36.59 -1.15 20.33
N ARG A 59 -35.43 -1.69 20.55
CA ARG A 59 -35.16 -3.13 20.41
C ARG A 59 -34.84 -3.69 21.77
N PRO A 60 -35.51 -4.76 22.25
CA PRO A 60 -35.13 -5.41 23.48
C PRO A 60 -33.64 -5.77 23.43
N TYR A 61 -32.91 -5.48 24.48
CA TYR A 61 -31.47 -5.74 24.57
C TYR A 61 -31.09 -7.20 24.30
N ARG A 62 -32.00 -8.14 24.62
CA ARG A 62 -31.81 -9.58 24.42
C ARG A 62 -33.09 -10.25 23.87
N PRO A 63 -33.48 -10.01 22.62
CA PRO A 63 -34.72 -10.54 22.05
C PRO A 63 -34.80 -12.07 22.05
N LYS A 64 -33.66 -12.77 22.03
CA LYS A 64 -33.61 -14.25 22.08
C LYS A 64 -33.91 -14.83 23.48
N ARG A 65 -33.90 -14.04 24.56
CA ARG A 65 -34.20 -14.47 25.93
C ARG A 65 -35.63 -14.25 26.35
N LEU A 66 -36.45 -13.58 25.54
CA LEU A 66 -37.85 -13.39 25.78
C LEU A 66 -38.60 -14.68 25.43
N LYS A 67 -38.73 -15.57 26.43
CA LYS A 67 -39.35 -16.90 26.23
C LYS A 67 -40.86 -16.96 26.49
N ALA A 68 -41.44 -15.90 27.03
CA ALA A 68 -42.86 -15.84 27.37
C ALA A 68 -43.41 -14.41 27.31
N GLY A 69 -44.71 -14.25 27.16
CA GLY A 69 -45.43 -12.97 27.17
C GLY A 69 -45.67 -12.36 25.77
N PRO A 70 -46.26 -11.16 25.71
CA PRO A 70 -46.63 -10.48 24.46
C PRO A 70 -45.41 -10.11 23.57
N TRP A 71 -44.22 -10.31 24.04
CA TRP A 71 -42.95 -10.01 23.38
C TRP A 71 -42.46 -11.15 22.48
N THR A 72 -43.06 -12.35 22.54
CA THR A 72 -42.59 -13.52 21.78
C THR A 72 -43.10 -13.53 20.34
N GLY A 73 -44.18 -12.78 20.06
CA GLY A 73 -44.69 -12.60 18.70
C GLY A 73 -43.79 -11.69 17.86
N ARG A 74 -43.51 -12.10 16.63
CA ARG A 74 -42.86 -11.21 15.67
C ARG A 74 -43.96 -10.35 15.03
N TYR A 75 -44.00 -9.10 15.44
CA TYR A 75 -44.90 -8.14 14.81
C TYR A 75 -44.16 -7.37 13.72
N TYR A 76 -44.80 -7.26 12.58
CA TYR A 76 -44.37 -6.36 11.52
C TYR A 76 -45.53 -5.41 11.24
N ILE A 77 -45.28 -4.10 11.37
CA ILE A 77 -46.28 -3.06 11.15
C ILE A 77 -45.77 -2.17 10.01
N ALA A 78 -46.61 -2.04 8.95
CA ALA A 78 -46.21 -1.36 7.71
C ALA A 78 -45.92 0.13 7.91
N GLY A 79 -46.76 0.87 8.67
CA GLY A 79 -46.58 2.30 8.92
C GLY A 79 -45.25 2.64 9.57
N PRO A 80 -44.87 2.09 10.75
CA PRO A 80 -43.56 2.25 11.34
C PRO A 80 -42.42 1.80 10.44
N ALA A 81 -42.58 0.72 9.67
CA ALA A 81 -41.60 0.25 8.71
C ALA A 81 -41.36 1.27 7.59
N GLN A 82 -42.44 1.87 7.07
CA GLN A 82 -42.38 2.93 6.05
C GLN A 82 -41.70 4.16 6.60
N ARG A 83 -42.13 4.71 7.75
CA ARG A 83 -41.48 5.87 8.39
C ARG A 83 -39.98 5.64 8.64
N LYS A 84 -39.57 4.45 9.06
CA LYS A 84 -38.15 4.08 9.19
C LYS A 84 -37.44 4.03 7.84
N ALA A 85 -38.10 3.59 6.78
CA ALA A 85 -37.56 3.57 5.42
C ALA A 85 -37.35 5.00 4.90
N ASP A 86 -38.35 5.89 5.08
CA ASP A 86 -38.29 7.29 4.66
C ASP A 86 -37.24 8.08 5.41
N ARG A 87 -37.14 7.90 6.74
CA ARG A 87 -36.06 8.48 7.56
C ARG A 87 -34.67 8.04 7.09
N ARG A 88 -34.49 6.77 6.66
CA ARG A 88 -33.24 6.32 6.07
C ARG A 88 -32.97 6.93 4.69
N ARG A 89 -34.02 7.16 3.91
CA ARG A 89 -33.97 7.76 2.58
C ARG A 89 -33.69 9.24 2.64
N SER A 90 -34.26 9.96 3.59
CA SER A 90 -34.08 11.40 3.80
C SER A 90 -32.76 11.78 4.48
N LYS A 91 -32.00 10.81 5.03
CA LYS A 91 -30.69 11.12 5.60
C LYS A 91 -29.76 11.68 4.53
N PRO A 92 -29.22 12.90 4.70
CA PRO A 92 -28.28 13.49 3.74
C PRO A 92 -27.08 12.54 3.61
N ARG A 93 -26.82 12.11 2.38
CA ARG A 93 -25.61 11.33 2.08
C ARG A 93 -24.46 12.32 2.10
N LYS A 94 -23.45 12.06 2.93
CA LYS A 94 -22.19 12.80 2.88
C LYS A 94 -21.66 12.71 1.44
N PRO A 95 -21.27 13.84 0.83
CA PRO A 95 -20.67 13.82 -0.50
C PRO A 95 -19.49 12.85 -0.52
N TYR A 96 -19.29 12.21 -1.64
CA TYR A 96 -18.18 11.28 -1.80
C TYR A 96 -16.87 12.03 -1.63
N ARG A 97 -15.96 11.54 -0.77
CA ARG A 97 -14.75 12.29 -0.39
C ARG A 97 -13.90 12.72 -1.59
N LEU A 98 -13.78 11.85 -2.59
CA LEU A 98 -13.02 12.14 -3.83
C LEU A 98 -13.82 12.90 -4.89
N SER A 99 -15.00 13.45 -4.58
CA SER A 99 -15.67 14.44 -5.41
C SER A 99 -15.15 15.86 -5.20
N HIS A 100 -14.25 16.06 -4.25
CA HIS A 100 -13.57 17.34 -4.02
C HIS A 100 -12.40 17.46 -5.00
N ASP A 101 -12.49 18.42 -5.95
CA ASP A 101 -11.57 18.52 -7.09
C ASP A 101 -10.10 18.63 -6.70
N ARG A 102 -9.77 19.48 -5.73
CA ARG A 102 -8.39 19.67 -5.26
C ARG A 102 -7.81 18.36 -4.68
N LEU A 103 -8.58 17.66 -3.84
CA LEU A 103 -8.16 16.38 -3.27
C LEU A 103 -8.01 15.32 -4.37
N TRP A 104 -8.98 15.29 -5.29
CA TRP A 104 -8.96 14.34 -6.39
C TRP A 104 -7.76 14.57 -7.31
N ALA A 105 -7.48 15.80 -7.72
CA ALA A 105 -6.34 16.14 -8.57
C ALA A 105 -5.03 15.65 -7.95
N GLN A 106 -4.83 15.89 -6.65
CA GLN A 106 -3.63 15.47 -5.94
C GLN A 106 -3.53 13.94 -5.81
N VAL A 107 -4.64 13.26 -5.51
CA VAL A 107 -4.67 11.79 -5.45
C VAL A 107 -4.39 11.17 -6.83
N ALA A 108 -4.97 11.74 -7.90
CA ALA A 108 -4.78 11.25 -9.27
C ALA A 108 -3.32 11.42 -9.73
N GLU A 109 -2.73 12.58 -9.47
CA GLU A 109 -1.33 12.86 -9.76
C GLU A 109 -0.40 11.81 -9.11
N TRP A 110 -0.55 11.60 -7.80
CA TRP A 110 0.31 10.67 -7.07
C TRP A 110 0.03 9.19 -7.39
N LEU A 111 -1.22 8.83 -7.72
CA LEU A 111 -1.51 7.51 -8.27
C LEU A 111 -0.81 7.32 -9.63
N GLY A 112 -0.80 8.34 -10.50
CA GLY A 112 -0.08 8.33 -11.77
C GLY A 112 1.42 8.09 -11.59
N ARG A 113 2.03 8.68 -10.56
CA ARG A 113 3.42 8.42 -10.13
C ARG A 113 3.60 7.05 -9.46
N GLY A 114 2.56 6.22 -9.41
CA GLY A 114 2.59 4.87 -8.83
C GLY A 114 2.73 4.82 -7.32
N TRP A 115 2.31 5.87 -6.59
CA TRP A 115 2.27 5.84 -5.14
C TRP A 115 1.12 4.96 -4.64
N SER A 116 1.36 4.25 -3.53
CA SER A 116 0.30 3.44 -2.95
C SER A 116 -0.74 4.32 -2.23
N PRO A 117 -2.01 3.90 -2.15
CA PRO A 117 -3.03 4.62 -1.39
C PRO A 117 -2.64 4.93 0.06
N LEU A 118 -1.82 4.06 0.68
CA LEU A 118 -1.30 4.30 2.04
C LEU A 118 -0.32 5.48 2.07
N LEU A 119 0.61 5.55 1.11
CA LEU A 119 1.57 6.66 1.01
C LEU A 119 0.85 7.97 0.73
N ILE A 120 -0.11 7.97 -0.20
CA ILE A 120 -0.92 9.14 -0.54
C ILE A 120 -1.66 9.66 0.70
N SER A 121 -2.36 8.79 1.40
CA SER A 121 -3.10 9.15 2.62
C SER A 121 -2.19 9.71 3.71
N GLY A 122 -1.01 9.13 3.90
CA GLY A 122 -0.03 9.60 4.89
C GLY A 122 0.58 10.94 4.49
N ARG A 123 1.00 11.10 3.24
CA ARG A 123 1.62 12.33 2.75
C ARG A 123 0.67 13.52 2.77
N LEU A 124 -0.61 13.31 2.45
CA LEU A 124 -1.63 14.35 2.57
C LEU A 124 -1.71 14.94 3.98
N ARG A 125 -1.55 14.10 5.01
CA ARG A 125 -1.55 14.55 6.42
C ARG A 125 -0.32 15.36 6.77
N VAL A 126 0.82 15.07 6.16
CA VAL A 126 2.09 15.79 6.42
C VAL A 126 2.05 17.16 5.74
N LEU A 127 1.58 17.24 4.49
CA LEU A 127 1.56 18.48 3.72
C LEU A 127 0.42 19.43 4.12
N TRP A 128 -0.73 18.89 4.54
CA TRP A 128 -1.91 19.66 4.93
C TRP A 128 -2.45 19.21 6.28
N PRO A 129 -1.70 19.43 7.39
CA PRO A 129 -2.06 18.92 8.71
C PRO A 129 -3.39 19.47 9.24
N ASP A 130 -3.73 20.71 8.90
CA ASP A 130 -4.92 21.39 9.40
C ASP A 130 -6.09 21.43 8.38
N ASP A 131 -5.86 21.00 7.13
CA ASP A 131 -6.89 20.96 6.10
C ASP A 131 -7.65 19.62 6.11
N ALA A 132 -8.83 19.64 6.75
CA ALA A 132 -9.69 18.47 6.81
C ALA A 132 -10.22 18.04 5.41
N LEU A 133 -10.27 18.92 4.40
CA LEU A 133 -10.68 18.58 3.05
C LEU A 133 -9.62 17.75 2.32
N MET A 134 -8.36 17.93 2.65
CA MET A 134 -7.24 17.16 2.08
C MET A 134 -6.99 15.80 2.78
N ARG A 135 -7.97 15.30 3.56
CA ARG A 135 -7.84 14.01 4.24
C ARG A 135 -8.67 12.93 3.55
N VAL A 136 -8.03 11.83 3.24
CA VAL A 136 -8.66 10.63 2.67
C VAL A 136 -8.01 9.37 3.26
N CYS A 137 -8.79 8.35 3.58
CA CYS A 137 -8.22 7.08 4.03
C CYS A 137 -7.83 6.20 2.82
N PRO A 138 -6.84 5.30 2.98
CA PRO A 138 -6.39 4.41 1.91
C PRO A 138 -7.53 3.58 1.30
N GLU A 139 -8.44 3.10 2.13
CA GLU A 139 -9.59 2.29 1.68
C GLU A 139 -10.52 3.09 0.76
N THR A 140 -10.71 4.38 1.01
CA THR A 140 -11.52 5.24 0.12
C THR A 140 -10.90 5.34 -1.27
N ILE A 141 -9.56 5.44 -1.35
CA ILE A 141 -8.83 5.47 -2.63
C ILE A 141 -8.97 4.10 -3.33
N TYR A 142 -8.78 2.98 -2.61
CA TYR A 142 -8.98 1.64 -3.17
C TYR A 142 -10.41 1.46 -3.69
N ARG A 143 -11.43 1.79 -2.90
CA ARG A 143 -12.84 1.69 -3.32
C ARG A 143 -13.11 2.50 -4.57
N TRP A 144 -12.52 3.67 -4.68
CA TRP A 144 -12.69 4.50 -5.87
C TRP A 144 -12.02 3.86 -7.10
N VAL A 145 -10.77 3.39 -6.99
CA VAL A 145 -10.06 2.71 -8.09
C VAL A 145 -10.84 1.51 -8.62
N TYR A 146 -11.49 0.76 -7.74
CA TYR A 146 -12.25 -0.45 -8.09
C TYR A 146 -13.77 -0.24 -8.24
N SER A 147 -14.26 0.99 -8.17
CA SER A 147 -15.70 1.29 -8.22
C SER A 147 -16.34 1.04 -9.58
N SER A 148 -15.58 1.16 -10.65
CA SER A 148 -16.03 0.90 -12.02
C SER A 148 -14.94 0.24 -12.85
N ARG A 149 -15.35 -0.42 -13.97
CA ARG A 149 -14.40 -1.05 -14.88
C ARG A 149 -13.42 -0.06 -15.51
N PRO A 150 -13.83 1.11 -16.04
CA PRO A 150 -12.90 2.09 -16.61
C PRO A 150 -11.88 2.61 -15.60
N LEU A 151 -12.30 2.92 -14.38
CA LEU A 151 -11.39 3.38 -13.33
C LEU A 151 -10.37 2.32 -12.96
N ARG A 152 -10.80 1.06 -12.84
CA ARG A 152 -9.91 -0.06 -12.56
C ARG A 152 -8.89 -0.27 -13.67
N GLU A 153 -9.30 -0.24 -14.93
CA GLU A 153 -8.41 -0.40 -16.08
C GLU A 153 -7.36 0.71 -16.13
N ARG A 154 -7.76 1.94 -15.82
CA ARG A 154 -6.86 3.11 -15.80
C ARG A 154 -5.89 3.09 -14.62
N TRP A 155 -6.37 2.86 -13.39
CA TRP A 155 -5.63 3.15 -12.17
C TRP A 155 -5.06 1.91 -11.45
N ALA A 156 -5.61 0.69 -11.65
CA ALA A 156 -5.10 -0.49 -10.95
C ALA A 156 -3.65 -0.82 -11.34
N ARG A 157 -3.24 -0.52 -12.58
CA ARG A 157 -1.85 -0.68 -13.05
C ARG A 157 -0.86 0.25 -12.34
N CYS A 158 -1.34 1.38 -11.81
CA CYS A 158 -0.53 2.33 -11.05
C CYS A 158 -0.29 1.88 -9.60
N LEU A 159 -1.02 0.87 -9.12
CA LEU A 159 -0.85 0.32 -7.78
C LEU A 159 0.43 -0.53 -7.66
N PRO A 160 1.11 -0.56 -6.50
CA PRO A 160 2.40 -1.23 -6.32
C PRO A 160 2.44 -2.73 -6.61
N ARG A 161 1.30 -3.42 -6.56
CA ARG A 161 1.20 -4.88 -6.72
C ARG A 161 0.40 -5.28 -7.95
N GLY A 162 1.02 -5.21 -9.14
CA GLY A 162 0.44 -5.73 -10.39
C GLY A 162 0.71 -7.21 -10.67
N HIS A 163 1.07 -8.05 -9.69
CA HIS A 163 1.49 -9.41 -9.95
C HIS A 163 0.34 -10.41 -10.06
N ARG A 164 0.20 -11.04 -11.24
CA ARG A 164 -0.78 -12.11 -11.50
C ARG A 164 -0.38 -13.51 -11.00
N ARG A 165 0.90 -13.81 -10.60
CA ARG A 165 1.32 -15.14 -10.08
C ARG A 165 2.57 -15.09 -9.18
N ARG A 166 2.60 -15.93 -8.14
CA ARG A 166 3.76 -16.20 -7.26
C ARG A 166 4.73 -17.19 -7.93
N ARG A 167 6.03 -16.88 -8.03
CA ARG A 167 7.06 -17.83 -8.49
C ARG A 167 7.76 -18.51 -7.31
N ARG A 168 8.05 -19.84 -7.43
CA ARG A 168 8.89 -20.59 -6.51
C ARG A 168 10.37 -20.24 -6.75
N HIS A 169 11.16 -20.09 -5.67
CA HIS A 169 12.60 -19.92 -5.73
C HIS A 169 13.30 -21.25 -6.07
N GLY A 170 14.11 -21.25 -7.13
CA GLY A 170 15.09 -22.31 -7.41
C GLY A 170 16.46 -21.89 -6.92
N GLY A 171 17.17 -22.76 -6.21
CA GLY A 171 18.50 -22.49 -5.67
C GLY A 171 19.58 -22.43 -6.76
N ARG A 172 20.46 -21.42 -6.70
CA ARG A 172 21.71 -21.35 -7.48
C ARG A 172 22.89 -21.75 -6.60
N ARG A 173 23.75 -22.65 -7.11
CA ARG A 173 25.08 -22.87 -6.57
C ARG A 173 25.99 -21.71 -7.02
N THR A 174 26.63 -21.02 -6.09
CA THR A 174 27.64 -19.99 -6.38
C THR A 174 29.02 -20.48 -5.95
N SER A 175 29.98 -20.36 -6.84
CA SER A 175 31.42 -20.50 -6.56
C SER A 175 31.84 -19.33 -5.69
N ARG A 176 32.59 -19.56 -4.62
CA ARG A 176 33.07 -18.56 -3.68
C ARG A 176 34.53 -18.31 -3.89
N PHE A 177 34.91 -17.07 -4.22
CA PHE A 177 36.26 -16.58 -4.06
C PHE A 177 36.32 -15.76 -2.76
N PRO A 178 37.36 -15.96 -1.90
CA PRO A 178 37.51 -15.14 -0.69
C PRO A 178 37.84 -13.69 -1.09
N ILE A 179 37.13 -12.73 -0.51
CA ILE A 179 37.45 -11.29 -0.63
C ILE A 179 38.53 -10.99 0.42
N PRO A 180 39.71 -10.47 0.03
CA PRO A 180 40.77 -10.11 0.97
C PRO A 180 40.31 -8.99 1.93
N GLY A 181 40.83 -8.98 3.17
CA GLY A 181 40.57 -7.90 4.14
C GLY A 181 39.09 -7.76 4.58
N ARG A 182 38.25 -8.75 4.32
CA ARG A 182 36.82 -8.73 4.63
C ARG A 182 36.55 -8.61 6.12
N VAL A 183 35.82 -7.57 6.55
CA VAL A 183 35.31 -7.41 7.92
C VAL A 183 33.86 -7.90 7.95
N PRO A 184 33.49 -8.84 8.85
CA PRO A 184 32.14 -9.37 8.92
C PRO A 184 31.14 -8.31 9.45
N ILE A 185 29.87 -8.46 9.06
CA ILE A 185 28.81 -7.54 9.49
C ILE A 185 28.60 -7.50 11.01
N SER A 186 29.01 -8.54 11.72
CA SER A 186 28.95 -8.60 13.18
C SER A 186 29.84 -7.57 13.88
N GLU A 187 30.84 -7.04 13.19
CA GLU A 187 31.71 -5.96 13.69
C GLU A 187 31.21 -4.56 13.34
N ARG A 188 30.08 -4.47 12.64
CA ARG A 188 29.47 -3.19 12.29
C ARG A 188 28.91 -2.50 13.55
N PRO A 189 29.07 -1.16 13.69
CA PRO A 189 28.57 -0.43 14.85
C PRO A 189 27.07 -0.61 15.09
N PRO A 190 26.61 -0.72 16.35
CA PRO A 190 25.19 -0.91 16.70
C PRO A 190 24.27 0.19 16.16
N GLU A 191 24.76 1.43 16.04
CA GLU A 191 24.02 2.56 15.49
C GLU A 191 23.69 2.37 14.01
N ALA A 192 24.56 1.70 13.26
CA ALA A 192 24.30 1.32 11.89
C ALA A 192 23.23 0.24 11.83
N ASP A 193 23.22 -0.73 12.77
CA ASP A 193 22.20 -1.78 12.83
C ASP A 193 20.83 -1.22 13.21
N GLY A 194 20.78 -0.40 14.26
CA GLY A 194 19.58 0.28 14.73
C GLY A 194 19.10 1.39 13.79
N ARG A 195 19.92 1.78 12.77
CA ARG A 195 19.62 2.90 11.86
C ARG A 195 19.39 4.21 12.59
N SER A 196 20.05 4.38 13.72
CA SER A 196 19.96 5.59 14.55
C SER A 196 20.93 6.67 14.09
N ALA A 197 22.12 6.29 13.57
CA ALA A 197 23.10 7.18 13.02
C ALA A 197 22.97 7.33 11.50
N PHE A 198 23.42 8.48 11.00
CA PHE A 198 23.52 8.82 9.59
C PHE A 198 24.89 8.45 9.03
N GLY A 199 24.99 8.26 7.72
CA GLY A 199 26.26 8.02 7.03
C GLY A 199 26.63 6.53 6.87
N HIS A 200 25.72 5.62 7.17
CA HIS A 200 25.91 4.19 6.97
C HIS A 200 25.13 3.71 5.73
N TRP A 201 25.84 3.13 4.77
CA TRP A 201 25.32 2.79 3.46
C TRP A 201 25.22 1.28 3.23
N GLU A 202 24.38 0.89 2.28
CA GLU A 202 24.28 -0.47 1.74
C GLU A 202 24.55 -0.42 0.24
N ALA A 203 25.54 -1.19 -0.24
CA ALA A 203 25.89 -1.30 -1.65
C ALA A 203 25.22 -2.49 -2.34
N ASP A 204 24.83 -2.35 -3.61
CA ASP A 204 24.34 -3.46 -4.44
C ASP A 204 24.47 -3.11 -5.94
N SER A 205 24.18 -4.09 -6.81
CA SER A 205 24.20 -3.90 -8.25
C SER A 205 22.87 -4.29 -8.89
N VAL A 206 22.35 -3.43 -9.74
CA VAL A 206 21.18 -3.71 -10.58
C VAL A 206 21.64 -4.12 -11.96
N ILE A 207 21.60 -5.43 -12.27
CA ILE A 207 22.11 -6.00 -13.50
C ILE A 207 21.18 -5.68 -14.67
N GLY A 208 21.72 -5.04 -15.71
CA GLY A 208 21.08 -4.75 -17.01
C GLY A 208 21.53 -5.70 -18.12
N VAL A 209 21.17 -5.34 -19.35
CA VAL A 209 21.79 -5.83 -20.60
C VAL A 209 22.68 -4.69 -21.09
N GLY A 210 23.94 -4.98 -21.43
CA GLY A 210 24.96 -3.97 -21.70
C GLY A 210 25.65 -3.50 -20.43
N CYS A 211 25.16 -2.42 -19.83
CA CYS A 211 25.69 -1.89 -18.57
C CYS A 211 24.89 -2.32 -17.34
N ASN A 212 25.42 -2.01 -16.16
CA ASN A 212 24.78 -2.22 -14.86
C ASN A 212 24.61 -0.89 -14.12
N LEU A 213 23.79 -0.88 -13.06
CA LEU A 213 23.78 0.22 -12.10
C LEU A 213 24.45 -0.25 -10.81
N HIS A 214 25.43 0.49 -10.35
CA HIS A 214 25.89 0.44 -8.98
C HIS A 214 24.99 1.33 -8.12
N THR A 215 24.50 0.82 -6.99
CA THR A 215 23.52 1.50 -6.14
C THR A 215 24.00 1.56 -4.69
N GLU A 216 23.85 2.71 -4.06
CA GLU A 216 24.14 2.96 -2.65
C GLU A 216 22.88 3.48 -1.95
N VAL A 217 22.52 2.89 -0.83
CA VAL A 217 21.36 3.30 -0.04
C VAL A 217 21.78 3.66 1.37
N GLU A 218 21.54 4.89 1.77
CA GLU A 218 21.76 5.32 3.16
C GLU A 218 20.70 4.66 4.07
N ARG A 219 21.16 4.08 5.19
CA ARG A 219 20.35 3.18 6.02
C ARG A 219 19.26 3.88 6.84
N ARG A 220 19.52 5.09 7.31
CA ARG A 220 18.60 5.88 8.13
C ARG A 220 17.58 6.64 7.27
N THR A 221 18.05 7.43 6.34
CA THR A 221 17.23 8.30 5.48
C THR A 221 16.60 7.57 4.31
N ARG A 222 17.15 6.41 3.94
CA ARG A 222 16.76 5.65 2.74
C ARG A 222 17.13 6.38 1.44
N PHE A 223 18.00 7.38 1.51
CA PHE A 223 18.46 8.10 0.33
C PHE A 223 19.22 7.14 -0.60
N LEU A 224 18.90 7.22 -1.88
CA LEU A 224 19.46 6.37 -2.94
C LEU A 224 20.43 7.20 -3.78
N MET A 225 21.63 6.66 -4.01
CA MET A 225 22.50 7.07 -5.11
C MET A 225 22.65 5.92 -6.10
N ALA A 226 22.77 6.22 -7.39
CA ALA A 226 23.02 5.21 -8.41
C ALA A 226 23.90 5.79 -9.52
N ARG A 227 24.78 4.92 -10.07
CA ARG A 227 25.66 5.23 -11.20
C ARG A 227 25.70 4.09 -12.19
N ILE A 228 25.71 4.41 -13.47
CA ILE A 228 25.91 3.41 -14.52
C ILE A 228 27.38 3.00 -14.52
N VAL A 229 27.61 1.70 -14.58
CA VAL A 229 28.93 1.09 -14.71
C VAL A 229 28.93 0.15 -15.92
N PRO A 230 30.02 0.11 -16.71
CA PRO A 230 30.06 -0.69 -17.93
C PRO A 230 29.92 -2.19 -17.64
N ASP A 231 30.47 -2.65 -16.54
CA ASP A 231 30.44 -4.06 -16.14
C ASP A 231 30.35 -4.23 -14.62
N LYS A 232 30.53 -5.47 -14.15
CA LYS A 232 30.48 -5.86 -12.75
C LYS A 232 31.87 -6.19 -12.20
N THR A 233 32.90 -5.47 -12.63
CA THR A 233 34.25 -5.64 -12.11
C THR A 233 34.45 -4.89 -10.78
N ALA A 234 35.44 -5.33 -10.01
CA ALA A 234 35.76 -4.68 -8.74
C ALA A 234 36.31 -3.24 -8.95
N GLY A 235 37.00 -3.02 -10.07
CA GLY A 235 37.50 -1.68 -10.44
C GLY A 235 36.39 -0.69 -10.72
N GLU A 236 35.41 -1.07 -11.55
CA GLU A 236 34.26 -0.23 -11.89
C GLU A 236 33.38 0.04 -10.68
N SER A 237 33.12 -0.98 -9.87
CA SER A 237 32.29 -0.84 -8.66
C SER A 237 32.91 0.12 -7.64
N VAL A 238 34.21 -0.02 -7.32
CA VAL A 238 34.88 0.88 -6.38
C VAL A 238 35.07 2.28 -6.97
N GLY A 239 35.30 2.41 -8.28
CA GLY A 239 35.33 3.70 -8.98
C GLY A 239 34.00 4.44 -8.84
N ALA A 240 32.89 3.77 -9.08
CA ALA A 240 31.55 4.34 -8.90
C ALA A 240 31.30 4.76 -7.43
N GLN A 241 31.75 3.96 -6.46
CA GLN A 241 31.64 4.30 -5.03
C GLN A 241 32.45 5.53 -4.66
N LEU A 242 33.72 5.60 -5.10
CA LEU A 242 34.57 6.77 -4.87
C LEU A 242 33.94 8.03 -5.46
N ASP A 243 33.43 7.98 -6.67
CA ASP A 243 32.78 9.12 -7.33
C ASP A 243 31.50 9.59 -6.61
N MET A 244 30.70 8.65 -6.09
CA MET A 244 29.49 8.98 -5.35
C MET A 244 29.75 9.48 -3.94
N PHE A 245 30.75 8.96 -3.25
CA PHE A 245 31.03 9.31 -1.86
C PHE A 245 31.98 10.50 -1.69
N SER A 246 32.89 10.75 -2.65
CA SER A 246 33.88 11.86 -2.54
C SER A 246 33.27 13.24 -2.30
N PRO A 247 32.11 13.61 -2.94
CA PRO A 247 31.47 14.90 -2.71
C PRO A 247 30.79 15.01 -1.33
N LEU A 248 30.59 13.89 -0.62
CA LEU A 248 29.87 13.90 0.64
C LEU A 248 30.84 14.29 1.81
N PRO A 249 30.34 15.02 2.81
CA PRO A 249 31.14 15.29 4.02
C PRO A 249 31.42 13.99 4.80
N ALA A 250 32.48 13.93 5.57
CA ALA A 250 32.90 12.73 6.30
C ALA A 250 31.83 12.12 7.18
N GLY A 251 31.01 12.95 7.84
CA GLY A 251 29.86 12.47 8.66
C GLY A 251 28.73 11.83 7.86
N ALA A 252 28.67 12.05 6.54
CA ALA A 252 27.69 11.44 5.66
C ALA A 252 28.21 10.17 4.96
N ARG A 253 29.49 9.80 5.16
CA ARG A 253 30.14 8.64 4.53
C ARG A 253 30.99 7.86 5.55
N VAL A 254 30.34 7.34 6.57
CA VAL A 254 30.99 6.65 7.69
C VAL A 254 31.33 5.20 7.35
N SER A 255 30.39 4.47 6.81
CA SER A 255 30.61 3.07 6.42
C SER A 255 29.71 2.60 5.28
N VAL A 256 30.11 1.50 4.63
CA VAL A 256 29.29 0.81 3.65
C VAL A 256 29.24 -0.69 3.92
N THR A 257 28.09 -1.31 3.71
CA THR A 257 27.89 -2.75 3.84
C THR A 257 27.67 -3.36 2.46
N HIS A 258 28.52 -4.33 2.11
CA HIS A 258 28.52 -5.06 0.85
C HIS A 258 27.88 -6.46 0.99
N ASP A 259 27.50 -7.08 -0.13
CA ASP A 259 27.35 -8.53 -0.16
C ASP A 259 28.71 -9.20 -0.42
N ASN A 260 28.65 -10.53 -0.62
CA ASN A 260 29.88 -11.30 -0.90
C ASN A 260 30.15 -11.40 -2.42
N GLY A 261 29.74 -10.42 -3.21
CA GLY A 261 30.02 -10.36 -4.63
C GLY A 261 31.47 -10.00 -4.91
N THR A 262 32.05 -10.59 -5.94
CA THR A 262 33.43 -10.30 -6.36
C THR A 262 33.66 -8.87 -6.83
N GLU A 263 32.59 -8.17 -7.17
CA GLU A 263 32.58 -6.74 -7.51
C GLU A 263 32.99 -5.83 -6.36
N PHE A 264 33.03 -6.33 -5.15
CA PHE A 264 33.45 -5.58 -3.96
C PHE A 264 34.84 -5.95 -3.48
N ALA A 265 35.62 -6.69 -4.27
CA ALA A 265 36.96 -7.15 -3.88
C ALA A 265 37.96 -5.99 -3.63
N HIS A 266 37.74 -4.81 -4.23
CA HIS A 266 38.60 -3.63 -4.04
C HIS A 266 38.07 -2.65 -2.96
N HIS A 267 37.21 -3.12 -2.04
CA HIS A 267 36.58 -2.30 -1.00
C HIS A 267 37.58 -1.52 -0.11
N GLU A 268 38.82 -2.03 0.06
CA GLU A 268 39.87 -1.36 0.86
C GLU A 268 40.18 0.04 0.34
N ARG A 269 40.03 0.31 -0.96
CA ARG A 269 40.22 1.64 -1.54
C ARG A 269 39.28 2.71 -0.99
N LEU A 270 38.09 2.32 -0.48
CA LEU A 270 37.18 3.26 0.20
C LEU A 270 37.72 3.65 1.57
N ARG A 271 38.31 2.71 2.30
CA ARG A 271 38.98 2.99 3.58
C ARG A 271 40.18 3.88 3.37
N ASP A 272 41.04 3.52 2.41
CA ASP A 272 42.31 4.20 2.19
C ASP A 272 42.11 5.59 1.57
N GLY A 273 41.13 5.78 0.67
CA GLY A 273 40.87 7.05 0.01
C GLY A 273 39.90 7.97 0.72
N LEU A 274 38.93 7.44 1.46
CA LEU A 274 37.81 8.21 2.03
C LEU A 274 37.67 8.03 3.56
N GLY A 275 38.42 7.12 4.17
CA GLY A 275 38.29 6.77 5.58
C GLY A 275 37.01 6.00 5.93
N MET A 276 36.35 5.43 4.93
CA MET A 276 35.08 4.69 5.14
C MET A 276 35.32 3.27 5.61
N ALA A 277 34.67 2.85 6.68
CA ALA A 277 34.67 1.46 7.09
C ALA A 277 33.82 0.60 6.13
N THR A 278 34.25 -0.65 5.89
CA THR A 278 33.58 -1.56 4.97
C THR A 278 33.24 -2.87 5.69
N TYR A 279 31.97 -3.30 5.58
CA TYR A 279 31.44 -4.52 6.20
C TYR A 279 30.81 -5.43 5.16
N PHE A 280 30.80 -6.72 5.43
CA PHE A 280 30.24 -7.72 4.53
C PHE A 280 29.11 -8.50 5.19
N ALA A 281 27.98 -8.59 4.52
CA ALA A 281 26.84 -9.39 4.96
C ALA A 281 27.21 -10.88 5.05
N ASP A 282 26.51 -11.61 5.91
CA ASP A 282 26.67 -13.06 5.99
C ASP A 282 26.18 -13.73 4.70
N PRO A 283 26.80 -14.86 4.32
CA PRO A 283 26.33 -15.64 3.19
C PRO A 283 24.86 -16.03 3.35
N TYR A 284 24.08 -15.88 2.28
CA TYR A 284 22.62 -16.17 2.23
C TYR A 284 21.74 -15.31 3.14
N SER A 285 22.24 -14.22 3.67
CA SER A 285 21.53 -13.32 4.60
C SER A 285 21.14 -12.00 3.91
N SER A 286 20.40 -12.09 2.80
CA SER A 286 19.95 -10.90 2.04
C SER A 286 19.12 -9.91 2.88
N TRP A 287 18.44 -10.38 3.93
CA TRP A 287 17.68 -9.57 4.87
C TRP A 287 18.54 -8.53 5.62
N GLN A 288 19.84 -8.77 5.74
CA GLN A 288 20.78 -7.82 6.37
C GLN A 288 20.98 -6.54 5.54
N ARG A 289 20.59 -6.57 4.24
CA ARG A 289 20.63 -5.44 3.29
C ARG A 289 19.24 -5.12 2.73
N GLY A 290 18.21 -5.20 3.57
CA GLY A 290 16.81 -4.99 3.17
C GLY A 290 16.49 -3.60 2.62
N SER A 291 17.32 -2.57 2.91
CA SER A 291 17.15 -1.22 2.36
C SER A 291 17.43 -1.24 0.86
N ASN A 292 18.52 -1.87 0.44
CA ASN A 292 18.90 -2.01 -0.95
C ASN A 292 17.91 -2.86 -1.76
N GLU A 293 17.49 -4.02 -1.22
CA GLU A 293 16.49 -4.86 -1.90
C GLU A 293 15.21 -4.07 -2.21
N ASN A 294 14.74 -3.28 -1.26
CA ASN A 294 13.57 -2.43 -1.46
C ASN A 294 13.78 -1.37 -2.54
N ARG A 295 14.93 -0.65 -2.51
CA ARG A 295 15.24 0.41 -3.47
C ARG A 295 15.48 -0.13 -4.87
N ASN A 296 16.22 -1.22 -5.00
CA ASN A 296 16.42 -1.91 -6.27
C ASN A 296 15.10 -2.44 -6.83
N GLY A 297 14.16 -2.87 -5.97
CA GLY A 297 12.80 -3.19 -6.37
C GLY A 297 12.03 -2.00 -6.96
N MET A 298 12.30 -0.78 -6.47
CA MET A 298 11.71 0.45 -7.02
C MET A 298 12.38 0.83 -8.36
N ILE A 299 13.70 0.79 -8.47
CA ILE A 299 14.42 0.99 -9.74
C ILE A 299 13.89 0.02 -10.81
N ARG A 300 13.63 -1.23 -10.46
CA ARG A 300 13.11 -2.27 -11.37
C ARG A 300 11.70 -2.00 -11.92
N ARG A 301 11.00 -0.99 -11.44
CA ARG A 301 9.73 -0.52 -12.02
C ARG A 301 9.97 0.33 -13.27
N TYR A 302 11.09 1.02 -13.31
CA TYR A 302 11.52 1.87 -14.44
C TYR A 302 12.45 1.10 -15.38
N LEU A 303 13.37 0.34 -14.80
CA LEU A 303 14.33 -0.50 -15.49
C LEU A 303 14.07 -1.99 -15.20
N PRO A 304 13.15 -2.66 -15.92
CA PRO A 304 12.79 -4.05 -15.68
C PRO A 304 14.00 -4.98 -15.84
N LYS A 305 13.90 -6.20 -15.30
CA LYS A 305 14.95 -7.21 -15.54
C LYS A 305 15.12 -7.46 -17.04
N ARG A 306 16.38 -7.53 -17.48
CA ARG A 306 16.76 -7.71 -18.89
C ARG A 306 16.47 -6.50 -19.79
N CYS A 307 16.18 -5.31 -19.24
CA CYS A 307 16.24 -4.11 -20.06
C CYS A 307 17.68 -3.77 -20.40
N GLU A 308 17.85 -3.13 -21.51
CA GLU A 308 19.12 -2.55 -21.93
C GLU A 308 19.42 -1.32 -21.04
N ILE A 309 20.65 -1.25 -20.54
CA ILE A 309 21.18 -0.07 -19.84
C ILE A 309 22.43 0.35 -20.61
N ARG A 310 22.50 1.61 -20.99
CA ARG A 310 23.60 2.17 -21.76
C ARG A 310 24.24 3.34 -20.99
N MET A 311 25.50 3.64 -21.28
CA MET A 311 26.23 4.72 -20.62
C MET A 311 25.61 6.10 -20.88
N ASP A 312 24.94 6.30 -22.01
CA ASP A 312 24.26 7.56 -22.37
C ASP A 312 22.96 7.82 -21.60
N MET A 313 22.43 6.83 -20.87
CA MET A 313 21.22 6.93 -20.05
C MET A 313 21.47 7.58 -18.67
N ALA A 314 22.59 8.28 -18.47
CA ALA A 314 22.91 8.88 -17.16
C ALA A 314 21.89 9.94 -16.70
N LYS A 315 21.21 10.61 -17.66
CA LYS A 315 20.14 11.57 -17.35
C LYS A 315 18.89 10.86 -16.86
N GLU A 316 18.44 9.83 -17.58
CA GLU A 316 17.26 9.03 -17.21
C GLU A 316 17.45 8.35 -15.85
N VAL A 317 18.65 7.83 -15.59
CA VAL A 317 18.96 7.21 -14.28
C VAL A 317 18.87 8.23 -13.17
N ARG A 318 19.36 9.46 -13.37
CA ARG A 318 19.19 10.55 -12.38
C ARG A 318 17.72 10.88 -12.11
N GLU A 319 16.93 11.03 -13.17
CA GLU A 319 15.49 11.29 -13.06
C GLU A 319 14.77 10.18 -12.27
N ILE A 320 15.13 8.90 -12.51
CA ILE A 320 14.61 7.75 -11.75
C ILE A 320 15.02 7.84 -10.28
N VAL A 321 16.27 8.15 -9.99
CA VAL A 321 16.79 8.27 -8.62
C VAL A 321 16.09 9.43 -7.90
N ASP A 322 15.92 10.57 -8.55
CA ASP A 322 15.23 11.74 -8.00
C ASP A 322 13.76 11.43 -7.71
N GLU A 323 13.05 10.77 -8.62
CA GLU A 323 11.67 10.31 -8.40
C GLU A 323 11.58 9.38 -7.18
N ILE A 324 12.55 8.45 -7.04
CA ILE A 324 12.60 7.53 -5.89
C ILE A 324 12.91 8.27 -4.59
N ASN A 325 13.83 9.23 -4.59
CA ASN A 325 14.21 10.00 -3.42
C ASN A 325 13.13 11.00 -2.99
N ASN A 326 12.32 11.49 -3.92
CA ASN A 326 11.16 12.34 -3.65
C ASN A 326 9.87 11.55 -3.34
N ARG A 327 9.97 10.23 -3.20
CA ARG A 327 8.83 9.39 -2.85
C ARG A 327 8.70 9.25 -1.33
N PRO A 328 7.52 9.57 -0.74
CA PRO A 328 7.32 9.43 0.70
C PRO A 328 7.48 7.98 1.17
N MET A 329 8.00 7.80 2.37
CA MET A 329 8.14 6.49 3.00
C MET A 329 7.47 6.45 4.37
N ARG A 330 6.73 5.37 4.64
CA ARG A 330 6.09 5.17 5.95
C ARG A 330 7.12 5.18 7.10
N VAL A 331 8.29 4.55 6.87
CA VAL A 331 9.38 4.47 7.87
C VAL A 331 10.02 5.82 8.20
N LEU A 332 9.81 6.83 7.36
CA LEU A 332 10.24 8.22 7.56
C LEU A 332 9.07 9.12 8.01
N GLY A 333 7.99 8.57 8.57
CA GLY A 333 6.82 9.35 8.93
C GLY A 333 6.13 10.00 7.72
N TYR A 334 6.19 9.37 6.56
CA TYR A 334 5.69 9.86 5.27
C TYR A 334 6.43 11.10 4.71
N ARG A 335 7.60 11.40 5.22
CA ARG A 335 8.56 12.29 4.56
C ARG A 335 9.28 11.54 3.44
N THR A 336 9.95 12.30 2.57
CA THR A 336 10.76 11.73 1.51
C THR A 336 12.21 11.55 1.97
N PRO A 337 13.01 10.67 1.35
CA PRO A 337 14.44 10.59 1.61
C PRO A 337 15.20 11.88 1.31
N ALA A 338 14.72 12.71 0.37
CA ALA A 338 15.33 13.98 0.01
C ALA A 338 15.05 15.10 1.04
N GLU A 339 14.00 14.99 1.86
CA GLU A 339 13.70 15.86 3.02
C GLU A 339 14.57 15.53 4.23
#